data_c073621332095e6ac81453ca7bc1cd4d
#
_entry.id   c073621332095e6ac81453ca7bc1cd4d
#
_cell.length_a   1.000
_cell.length_b   1.000
_cell.length_c   1.000
_cell.angle_alpha   90.00
_cell.angle_beta   90.00
_cell.angle_gamma   90.00
#
_symmetry.space_group_name_H-M   'P 1'
#
loop_
_entity.id
_entity.type
_entity.pdbx_description
1 polymer ?
#
loop_
_entity_poly.entity_id
_entity_poly.type
_entity_poly.pdbx_seq_one_letter_code
_entity_poly.pdbx_strand_id
1 'polypeptide(L)'
;MKRVFIILLILFSSSLPVFAKPPFDKLKDPNPSFPPIKVSALTNKSLVIPGEEFIFHLSVIVKTGWHIYSLSPLAGNEFLATQIFIDENVFQEKSVWKEPKPVLIQDEAVGRIVNGHKGNVEFSITYLVPPKVRGDKHSISGKLIFRACDNQICTLPQELPFYTDILVTKK
;
A
#
# COMPACT_ATOMS: atom_id res chain seq x y z
N MET A 1 -49.40 -37.97 69.99
CA MET A 1 -48.14 -37.28 69.65
C MET A 1 -47.89 -37.52 68.17
N LYS A 2 -48.27 -36.56 67.28
CA LYS A 2 -48.04 -36.65 65.82
C LYS A 2 -46.82 -35.86 65.46
N ARG A 3 -45.77 -36.51 64.91
CA ARG A 3 -44.57 -35.88 64.37
C ARG A 3 -44.83 -35.46 62.94
N VAL A 4 -44.84 -34.17 62.66
CA VAL A 4 -44.90 -33.59 61.30
C VAL A 4 -43.49 -33.51 60.77
N PHE A 5 -43.18 -34.23 59.71
CA PHE A 5 -41.91 -34.10 58.95
C PHE A 5 -42.10 -33.02 57.89
N ILE A 6 -41.40 -31.92 58.04
CA ILE A 6 -41.32 -30.87 57.01
C ILE A 6 -40.17 -31.23 56.11
N ILE A 7 -40.51 -31.60 54.87
CA ILE A 7 -39.51 -31.81 53.80
C ILE A 7 -39.21 -30.46 53.16
N LEU A 8 -38.02 -29.97 53.39
CA LEU A 8 -37.52 -28.72 52.80
C LEU A 8 -37.02 -29.05 51.37
N LEU A 9 -37.79 -28.67 50.34
CA LEU A 9 -37.42 -28.86 48.92
C LEU A 9 -36.49 -27.71 48.53
N ILE A 10 -35.15 -27.94 48.47
CA ILE A 10 -34.17 -26.97 47.99
C ILE A 10 -34.21 -27.04 46.45
N LEU A 11 -34.80 -26.03 45.82
CA LEU A 11 -34.71 -25.78 44.38
C LEU A 11 -33.33 -25.24 44.04
N PHE A 12 -32.47 -26.14 43.51
CA PHE A 12 -31.19 -25.76 42.96
C PHE A 12 -31.42 -25.11 41.58
N SER A 13 -31.51 -23.78 41.51
CA SER A 13 -31.57 -23.09 40.24
C SER A 13 -30.14 -23.06 39.63
N SER A 14 -29.89 -23.98 38.71
CA SER A 14 -28.68 -23.97 37.88
C SER A 14 -28.75 -22.82 36.87
N SER A 15 -28.19 -21.69 37.22
CA SER A 15 -27.93 -20.59 36.29
C SER A 15 -26.79 -20.99 35.35
N LEU A 16 -27.15 -21.41 34.12
CA LEU A 16 -26.18 -21.61 33.06
C LEU A 16 -25.59 -20.22 32.66
N PRO A 17 -24.26 -20.06 32.60
CA PRO A 17 -23.69 -18.82 32.11
C PRO A 17 -24.04 -18.66 30.63
N VAL A 18 -24.87 -17.69 30.29
CA VAL A 18 -25.09 -17.25 28.92
C VAL A 18 -23.83 -16.50 28.50
N PHE A 19 -22.93 -17.17 27.78
CA PHE A 19 -21.86 -16.52 27.06
C PHE A 19 -22.47 -15.68 25.92
N ALA A 20 -22.76 -14.42 26.19
CA ALA A 20 -23.10 -13.48 25.15
C ALA A 20 -21.88 -13.31 24.24
N LYS A 21 -21.94 -13.79 23.00
CA LYS A 21 -20.92 -13.49 21.99
C LYS A 21 -20.83 -11.99 21.83
N PRO A 22 -19.62 -11.41 21.86
CA PRO A 22 -19.46 -9.98 21.67
C PRO A 22 -20.01 -9.56 20.30
N PRO A 23 -20.70 -8.41 20.21
CA PRO A 23 -21.35 -7.96 18.98
C PRO A 23 -20.37 -7.69 17.81
N PHE A 24 -19.07 -7.75 18.06
CA PHE A 24 -17.99 -7.55 17.08
C PHE A 24 -17.53 -8.82 16.35
N ASP A 25 -18.08 -9.98 16.66
CA ASP A 25 -17.76 -11.25 15.98
C ASP A 25 -18.18 -11.27 14.49
N LYS A 26 -18.88 -10.23 14.05
CA LYS A 26 -19.24 -10.00 12.63
C LYS A 26 -18.34 -9.02 11.89
N LEU A 27 -17.37 -8.44 12.56
CA LEU A 27 -16.24 -7.78 11.90
C LEU A 27 -15.30 -8.88 11.40
N LYS A 28 -15.78 -9.68 10.43
CA LYS A 28 -14.89 -10.48 9.62
C LYS A 28 -13.82 -9.55 9.09
N ASP A 29 -12.56 -9.97 9.24
CA ASP A 29 -11.41 -9.30 8.65
C ASP A 29 -11.75 -8.74 7.28
N PRO A 30 -11.41 -7.47 7.03
CA PRO A 30 -11.62 -6.91 5.71
C PRO A 30 -10.94 -7.84 4.71
N ASN A 31 -11.74 -8.42 3.87
CA ASN A 31 -11.48 -9.23 2.70
C ASN A 31 -9.99 -9.53 2.42
N PRO A 32 -9.54 -10.81 2.38
CA PRO A 32 -8.15 -11.22 2.10
C PRO A 32 -7.61 -10.82 0.72
N SER A 33 -8.33 -10.02 -0.04
CA SER A 33 -7.86 -9.40 -1.30
C SER A 33 -7.17 -8.04 -1.10
N PHE A 34 -6.83 -7.65 0.11
CA PHE A 34 -6.04 -6.47 0.42
C PHE A 34 -4.53 -6.77 0.35
N PRO A 35 -3.73 -5.88 -0.21
CA PRO A 35 -4.00 -4.50 -0.62
C PRO A 35 -4.73 -4.40 -1.98
N PRO A 36 -5.48 -3.28 -2.24
CA PRO A 36 -6.18 -3.07 -3.51
C PRO A 36 -5.26 -2.71 -4.67
N ILE A 37 -3.95 -2.79 -4.47
CA ILE A 37 -2.94 -2.55 -5.49
C ILE A 37 -1.86 -3.65 -5.48
N LYS A 38 -1.18 -3.79 -6.62
CA LYS A 38 0.05 -4.58 -6.75
C LYS A 38 1.15 -3.65 -7.24
N VAL A 39 2.36 -3.83 -6.71
CA VAL A 39 3.53 -3.03 -7.06
C VAL A 39 4.62 -3.93 -7.63
N SER A 40 5.28 -3.49 -8.68
CA SER A 40 6.48 -4.12 -9.23
C SER A 40 7.46 -3.06 -9.70
N ALA A 41 8.75 -3.31 -9.49
CA ALA A 41 9.84 -2.43 -9.89
C ALA A 41 10.65 -3.07 -11.01
N LEU A 42 11.06 -2.28 -11.99
CA LEU A 42 11.93 -2.72 -13.07
C LEU A 42 12.79 -1.56 -13.58
N THR A 43 13.83 -1.89 -14.33
CA THR A 43 14.63 -0.91 -15.05
C THR A 43 14.49 -1.13 -16.55
N ASN A 44 14.56 -0.06 -17.35
CA ASN A 44 14.49 -0.16 -18.81
C ASN A 44 15.71 -0.87 -19.43
N LYS A 45 16.77 -1.11 -18.64
CA LYS A 45 17.98 -1.83 -18.98
C LYS A 45 18.32 -2.79 -17.86
N SER A 46 18.64 -4.02 -18.18
CA SER A 46 19.12 -5.02 -17.20
C SER A 46 20.62 -4.90 -16.93
N LEU A 47 21.35 -4.22 -17.83
CA LEU A 47 22.79 -4.04 -17.81
C LEU A 47 23.14 -2.61 -18.21
N VAL A 48 24.04 -1.98 -17.47
CA VAL A 48 24.53 -0.60 -17.68
C VAL A 48 26.02 -0.52 -17.42
N ILE A 49 26.64 0.57 -17.91
CA ILE A 49 28.06 0.87 -17.67
C ILE A 49 28.22 2.21 -16.93
N PRO A 50 29.33 2.44 -16.21
CA PRO A 50 29.62 3.73 -15.61
C PRO A 50 29.52 4.90 -16.59
N GLY A 51 28.81 5.95 -16.22
CA GLY A 51 28.49 7.13 -17.04
C GLY A 51 27.20 7.01 -17.85
N GLU A 52 26.53 5.89 -17.82
CA GLU A 52 25.27 5.65 -18.55
C GLU A 52 24.05 6.04 -17.71
N GLU A 53 23.01 6.53 -18.39
CA GLU A 53 21.70 6.77 -17.78
C GLU A 53 20.75 5.58 -18.05
N PHE A 54 19.88 5.33 -17.07
CA PHE A 54 18.80 4.38 -17.19
C PHE A 54 17.54 4.90 -16.48
N ILE A 55 16.40 4.31 -16.79
CA ILE A 55 15.13 4.66 -16.20
C ILE A 55 14.70 3.54 -15.25
N PHE A 56 14.38 3.91 -14.03
CA PHE A 56 13.70 3.04 -13.08
C PHE A 56 12.20 3.29 -13.20
N HIS A 57 11.44 2.21 -13.29
CA HIS A 57 9.98 2.19 -13.39
C HIS A 57 9.39 1.50 -12.16
N LEU A 58 8.37 2.12 -11.58
CA LEU A 58 7.53 1.54 -10.55
C LEU A 58 6.12 1.38 -11.11
N SER A 59 5.76 0.16 -11.44
CA SER A 59 4.45 -0.19 -11.99
C SER A 59 3.49 -0.51 -10.85
N VAL A 60 2.33 0.13 -10.86
CA VAL A 60 1.26 -0.05 -9.88
C VAL A 60 -0.01 -0.46 -10.58
N ILE A 61 -0.55 -1.63 -10.23
CA ILE A 61 -1.82 -2.11 -10.76
C ILE A 61 -2.88 -1.88 -9.68
N VAL A 62 -3.80 -0.96 -9.95
CA VAL A 62 -4.92 -0.62 -9.07
C VAL A 62 -6.12 -1.50 -9.42
N LYS A 63 -6.71 -2.16 -8.42
CA LYS A 63 -7.90 -3.01 -8.57
C LYS A 63 -9.07 -2.21 -9.17
N THR A 64 -9.82 -2.85 -10.04
CA THR A 64 -11.06 -2.25 -10.62
C THR A 64 -11.99 -1.74 -9.52
N GLY A 65 -12.51 -0.53 -9.71
CA GLY A 65 -13.35 0.17 -8.74
C GLY A 65 -12.57 0.97 -7.70
N TRP A 66 -11.24 0.79 -7.61
CA TRP A 66 -10.36 1.53 -6.72
C TRP A 66 -9.56 2.59 -7.47
N HIS A 67 -9.07 3.57 -6.72
CA HIS A 67 -8.11 4.57 -7.18
C HIS A 67 -7.07 4.84 -6.10
N ILE A 68 -5.90 5.34 -6.52
CA ILE A 68 -4.87 5.90 -5.66
C ILE A 68 -4.70 7.38 -5.99
N TYR A 69 -4.12 8.14 -5.07
CA TYR A 69 -3.90 9.57 -5.29
C TYR A 69 -2.60 9.82 -6.08
N SER A 70 -2.56 10.94 -6.77
CA SER A 70 -1.40 11.43 -7.52
C SER A 70 -0.21 11.74 -6.58
N LEU A 71 1.01 11.74 -7.11
CA LEU A 71 2.19 12.32 -6.45
C LEU A 71 2.02 13.84 -6.27
N SER A 72 1.22 14.46 -7.18
CA SER A 72 0.96 15.90 -7.21
C SER A 72 -0.52 16.17 -6.94
N PRO A 73 -0.94 16.17 -5.67
CA PRO A 73 -2.34 16.36 -5.30
C PRO A 73 -2.82 17.79 -5.62
N LEU A 74 -4.11 17.98 -5.69
CA LEU A 74 -4.70 19.33 -5.70
C LEU A 74 -4.45 20.03 -4.37
N ALA A 75 -4.36 21.35 -4.39
CA ALA A 75 -4.20 22.16 -3.19
C ALA A 75 -5.25 21.81 -2.12
N GLY A 76 -4.81 21.64 -0.88
CA GLY A 76 -5.63 21.21 0.24
C GLY A 76 -5.84 19.69 0.36
N ASN A 77 -5.21 18.90 -0.52
CA ASN A 77 -5.26 17.45 -0.53
C ASN A 77 -3.87 16.81 -0.32
N GLU A 78 -2.88 17.56 0.13
CA GLU A 78 -1.47 17.14 0.25
C GLU A 78 -1.31 15.89 1.12
N PHE A 79 -2.15 15.74 2.14
CA PHE A 79 -2.16 14.58 3.05
C PHE A 79 -2.64 13.27 2.39
N LEU A 80 -3.20 13.35 1.19
CA LEU A 80 -3.64 12.18 0.42
C LEU A 80 -2.55 11.68 -0.55
N ALA A 81 -1.54 12.50 -0.84
CA ALA A 81 -0.54 12.22 -1.86
C ALA A 81 0.07 10.82 -1.71
N THR A 82 0.17 10.12 -2.83
CA THR A 82 1.05 8.95 -2.95
C THR A 82 2.51 9.42 -2.84
N GLN A 83 3.34 8.66 -2.12
CA GLN A 83 4.74 8.98 -1.90
C GLN A 83 5.61 7.77 -2.26
N ILE A 84 6.74 8.02 -2.88
CA ILE A 84 7.72 7.00 -3.24
C ILE A 84 9.02 7.32 -2.54
N PHE A 85 9.49 6.38 -1.72
CA PHE A 85 10.77 6.47 -1.02
C PHE A 85 11.71 5.44 -1.60
N ILE A 86 12.90 5.88 -1.98
CA ILE A 86 13.99 5.02 -2.41
C ILE A 86 14.99 4.93 -1.27
N ASP A 87 15.44 3.72 -0.99
CA ASP A 87 16.54 3.48 -0.05
C ASP A 87 17.86 4.00 -0.63
N GLU A 88 18.82 4.27 0.24
CA GLU A 88 20.16 4.68 -0.19
C GLU A 88 20.75 3.64 -1.17
N ASN A 89 21.25 4.12 -2.30
CA ASN A 89 21.85 3.28 -3.34
C ASN A 89 23.01 3.99 -4.02
N VAL A 90 23.69 3.31 -4.94
CA VAL A 90 24.91 3.82 -5.59
C VAL A 90 24.66 4.74 -6.79
N PHE A 91 23.43 4.87 -7.25
CA PHE A 91 23.06 5.62 -8.43
C PHE A 91 22.70 7.06 -8.09
N GLN A 92 22.95 7.97 -9.04
CA GLN A 92 22.61 9.37 -8.88
C GLN A 92 21.29 9.69 -9.56
N GLU A 93 20.33 10.25 -8.84
CA GLU A 93 19.09 10.75 -9.41
C GLU A 93 19.36 11.91 -10.38
N LYS A 94 18.75 11.85 -11.56
CA LYS A 94 18.87 12.85 -12.63
C LYS A 94 17.58 13.57 -12.94
N SER A 95 16.46 13.07 -12.43
CA SER A 95 15.16 13.72 -12.60
C SER A 95 14.35 13.62 -11.30
N VAL A 96 13.27 14.36 -11.21
CA VAL A 96 12.19 14.09 -10.26
C VAL A 96 11.34 12.91 -10.76
N TRP A 97 10.54 12.33 -9.88
CA TRP A 97 9.55 11.34 -10.24
C TRP A 97 8.58 11.89 -11.28
N LYS A 98 8.30 11.10 -12.30
CA LYS A 98 7.26 11.35 -13.30
C LYS A 98 6.11 10.40 -13.06
N GLU A 99 4.89 10.91 -13.23
CA GLU A 99 3.65 10.14 -13.20
C GLU A 99 2.87 10.34 -14.51
N PRO A 100 2.01 9.43 -14.91
CA PRO A 100 1.04 9.67 -15.98
C PRO A 100 0.16 10.87 -15.60
N LYS A 101 -0.43 11.52 -16.59
CA LYS A 101 -1.37 12.63 -16.30
C LYS A 101 -2.48 12.12 -15.38
N PRO A 102 -2.62 12.67 -14.16
CA PRO A 102 -3.67 12.25 -13.24
C PRO A 102 -5.05 12.64 -13.80
N VAL A 103 -6.08 11.93 -13.38
CA VAL A 103 -7.47 12.26 -13.67
C VAL A 103 -8.13 12.88 -12.45
N LEU A 104 -9.06 13.80 -12.70
CA LEU A 104 -9.92 14.33 -11.64
C LEU A 104 -10.95 13.28 -11.25
N ILE A 105 -11.03 12.99 -9.96
CA ILE A 105 -11.93 11.99 -9.38
C ILE A 105 -12.79 12.71 -8.35
N GLN A 106 -14.12 12.62 -8.49
CA GLN A 106 -15.04 12.94 -7.42
C GLN A 106 -14.97 11.79 -6.43
N ASP A 107 -14.27 12.00 -5.31
CA ASP A 107 -14.08 10.99 -4.28
C ASP A 107 -15.09 11.21 -3.17
N GLU A 108 -16.13 10.40 -3.16
CA GLU A 108 -17.23 10.50 -2.19
C GLU A 108 -16.77 10.10 -0.77
N ALA A 109 -15.77 9.20 -0.66
CA ALA A 109 -15.26 8.75 0.63
C ALA A 109 -14.56 9.88 1.42
N VAL A 110 -13.94 10.83 0.72
CA VAL A 110 -13.33 12.03 1.34
C VAL A 110 -14.13 13.31 1.09
N GLY A 111 -15.20 13.24 0.30
CA GLY A 111 -16.13 14.35 0.05
C GLY A 111 -15.54 15.50 -0.78
N ARG A 112 -14.59 15.21 -1.70
CA ARG A 112 -13.93 16.25 -2.52
C ARG A 112 -13.40 15.74 -3.85
N ILE A 113 -13.07 16.68 -4.74
CA ILE A 113 -12.38 16.37 -5.98
C ILE A 113 -10.89 16.21 -5.70
N VAL A 114 -10.30 15.16 -6.26
CA VAL A 114 -8.89 14.80 -6.09
C VAL A 114 -8.22 14.52 -7.43
N ASN A 115 -6.90 14.67 -7.51
CA ASN A 115 -6.08 14.10 -8.57
C ASN A 115 -5.74 12.66 -8.19
N GLY A 116 -5.93 11.72 -9.12
CA GLY A 116 -5.65 10.33 -8.85
C GLY A 116 -5.49 9.47 -10.09
N HIS A 117 -5.26 8.19 -9.85
CA HIS A 117 -5.00 7.19 -10.89
C HIS A 117 -5.87 5.96 -10.66
N LYS A 118 -6.27 5.33 -11.78
CA LYS A 118 -7.03 4.06 -11.83
C LYS A 118 -6.34 3.09 -12.77
N GLY A 119 -6.52 1.80 -12.54
CA GLY A 119 -5.97 0.77 -13.43
C GLY A 119 -4.44 0.68 -13.35
N ASN A 120 -3.77 0.64 -14.48
CA ASN A 120 -2.31 0.52 -14.55
C ASN A 120 -1.67 1.90 -14.52
N VAL A 121 -0.77 2.11 -13.58
CA VAL A 121 -0.03 3.36 -13.36
C VAL A 121 1.46 3.05 -13.39
N GLU A 122 2.23 3.85 -14.11
CA GLU A 122 3.68 3.74 -14.16
C GLU A 122 4.33 5.03 -13.71
N PHE A 123 5.03 4.99 -12.61
CA PHE A 123 5.90 6.05 -12.14
C PHE A 123 7.31 5.80 -12.63
N SER A 124 8.08 6.85 -12.93
CA SER A 124 9.45 6.68 -13.40
C SER A 124 10.39 7.78 -12.91
N ILE A 125 11.66 7.42 -12.78
CA ILE A 125 12.76 8.32 -12.44
C ILE A 125 14.00 7.93 -13.23
N THR A 126 14.80 8.91 -13.65
CA THR A 126 16.06 8.68 -14.36
C THR A 126 17.22 8.68 -13.39
N TYR A 127 18.06 7.68 -13.50
CA TYR A 127 19.32 7.52 -12.78
C TYR A 127 20.53 7.61 -13.71
N LEU A 128 21.65 8.08 -13.17
CA LEU A 128 22.99 8.00 -13.78
C LEU A 128 23.82 7.00 -12.97
N VAL A 129 24.56 6.15 -13.64
CA VAL A 129 25.60 5.31 -13.03
C VAL A 129 26.86 6.15 -12.80
N PRO A 130 27.25 6.48 -11.56
CA PRO A 130 28.45 7.25 -11.32
C PRO A 130 29.70 6.56 -11.85
N PRO A 131 30.73 7.29 -12.32
CA PRO A 131 31.93 6.71 -12.93
C PRO A 131 32.71 5.74 -12.03
N LYS A 132 32.57 5.86 -10.71
CA LYS A 132 33.30 5.06 -9.72
C LYS A 132 32.53 3.81 -9.25
N VAL A 133 31.32 3.57 -9.74
CA VAL A 133 30.56 2.39 -9.37
C VAL A 133 31.26 1.14 -9.89
N ARG A 134 31.43 0.15 -9.01
CA ARG A 134 32.06 -1.12 -9.36
C ARG A 134 31.15 -1.93 -10.26
N GLY A 135 31.75 -2.65 -11.19
CA GLY A 135 31.03 -3.65 -11.97
C GLY A 135 30.58 -4.79 -11.07
N ASP A 136 29.29 -4.84 -10.77
CA ASP A 136 28.63 -5.85 -9.95
C ASP A 136 27.11 -5.75 -10.10
N LYS A 137 26.38 -6.66 -9.46
CA LYS A 137 24.95 -6.59 -9.28
C LYS A 137 24.61 -5.59 -8.17
N HIS A 138 23.80 -4.61 -8.51
CA HIS A 138 23.27 -3.61 -7.56
C HIS A 138 21.75 -3.70 -7.48
N SER A 139 21.21 -3.40 -6.32
CA SER A 139 19.76 -3.40 -6.09
C SER A 139 19.29 -1.96 -5.87
N ILE A 140 18.08 -1.66 -6.37
CA ILE A 140 17.31 -0.46 -6.02
C ILE A 140 16.08 -0.95 -5.28
N SER A 141 15.96 -0.55 -4.03
CA SER A 141 14.82 -0.87 -3.16
C SER A 141 14.16 0.39 -2.62
N GLY A 142 12.98 0.21 -2.06
CA GLY A 142 12.23 1.30 -1.47
C GLY A 142 10.82 0.89 -1.10
N LYS A 143 9.97 1.87 -0.86
CA LYS A 143 8.57 1.67 -0.51
C LYS A 143 7.66 2.71 -1.16
N LEU A 144 6.48 2.25 -1.55
CA LEU A 144 5.35 3.08 -1.94
C LEU A 144 4.46 3.29 -0.74
N ILE A 145 4.21 4.54 -0.34
CA ILE A 145 3.21 4.89 0.66
C ILE A 145 2.01 5.45 -0.08
N PHE A 146 0.85 4.88 0.16
CA PHE A 146 -0.37 5.25 -0.55
C PHE A 146 -1.62 5.09 0.31
N ARG A 147 -2.70 5.70 -0.13
CA ARG A 147 -4.07 5.37 0.25
C ARG A 147 -4.82 4.98 -1.01
N ALA A 148 -5.73 4.02 -0.89
CA ALA A 148 -6.63 3.66 -1.97
C ALA A 148 -8.07 3.82 -1.51
N CYS A 149 -8.94 4.29 -2.41
CA CYS A 149 -10.36 4.50 -2.14
C CYS A 149 -11.21 3.88 -3.25
N ASP A 150 -12.44 3.46 -2.90
CA ASP A 150 -13.43 2.90 -3.83
C ASP A 150 -14.71 3.73 -3.92
N ASN A 151 -14.66 5.00 -3.53
CA ASN A 151 -15.75 5.95 -3.38
C ASN A 151 -16.65 5.76 -2.15
N GLN A 152 -16.53 4.67 -1.40
CA GLN A 152 -17.27 4.44 -0.16
C GLN A 152 -16.33 4.50 1.05
N ILE A 153 -15.18 3.85 0.90
CA ILE A 153 -14.16 3.75 1.95
C ILE A 153 -12.77 4.04 1.39
N CYS A 154 -11.92 4.56 2.25
CA CYS A 154 -10.48 4.68 1.99
C CYS A 154 -9.70 3.81 2.95
N THR A 155 -8.60 3.25 2.47
CA THR A 155 -7.64 2.58 3.34
C THR A 155 -6.97 3.60 4.26
N LEU A 156 -6.48 3.15 5.39
CA LEU A 156 -5.42 3.87 6.09
C LEU A 156 -4.17 3.94 5.18
N PRO A 157 -3.22 4.85 5.43
CA PRO A 157 -1.94 4.83 4.74
C PRO A 157 -1.32 3.44 4.82
N GLN A 158 -0.92 2.90 3.67
CA GLN A 158 -0.29 1.59 3.55
C GLN A 158 1.10 1.74 2.94
N GLU A 159 2.00 0.85 3.31
CA GLU A 159 3.35 0.78 2.76
C GLU A 159 3.52 -0.54 2.02
N LEU A 160 3.98 -0.48 0.77
CA LEU A 160 4.35 -1.65 -0.02
C LEU A 160 5.82 -1.54 -0.42
N PRO A 161 6.67 -2.48 0.01
CA PRO A 161 8.05 -2.51 -0.41
C PRO A 161 8.16 -2.95 -1.87
N PHE A 162 9.21 -2.49 -2.54
CA PHE A 162 9.60 -2.94 -3.86
C PHE A 162 11.11 -3.03 -3.98
N TYR A 163 11.58 -3.83 -4.92
CA TYR A 163 12.99 -3.89 -5.27
C TYR A 163 13.17 -4.35 -6.72
N THR A 164 14.30 -4.01 -7.30
CA THR A 164 14.77 -4.54 -8.58
C THR A 164 16.29 -4.56 -8.60
N ASP A 165 16.84 -5.42 -9.45
CA ASP A 165 18.28 -5.57 -9.61
C ASP A 165 18.71 -5.05 -10.98
N ILE A 166 19.92 -4.51 -11.03
CA ILE A 166 20.56 -4.06 -12.26
C ILE A 166 22.05 -4.45 -12.23
N LEU A 167 22.58 -4.94 -13.36
CA LEU A 167 23.97 -5.29 -13.50
C LEU A 167 24.77 -4.09 -14.01
N VAL A 168 25.77 -3.67 -13.26
CA VAL A 168 26.79 -2.72 -13.74
C VAL A 168 27.98 -3.52 -14.25
N THR A 169 28.40 -3.32 -15.51
CA THR A 169 29.61 -3.95 -16.05
C THR A 169 30.76 -2.97 -16.11
N LYS A 170 31.97 -3.50 -16.13
CA LYS A 170 33.16 -2.66 -16.40
C LYS A 170 33.11 -2.18 -17.85
N LYS A 171 33.54 -0.96 -18.06
CA LYS A 171 33.76 -0.41 -19.39
C LYS A 171 34.93 -1.10 -20.07
#